data_cdf1f039fb15bbe448b71f60d7dc98ee
#
_entry.id   cdf1f039fb15bbe448b71f60d7dc98ee
#
_cell.length_a   1.000
_cell.length_b   1.000
_cell.length_c   1.000
_cell.angle_alpha   90.00
_cell.angle_beta   90.00
_cell.angle_gamma   90.00
#
_symmetry.space_group_name_H-M   'P 1'
#
loop_
_entity.id
_entity.type
_entity.pdbx_description
1 polymer ?
#
loop_
_entity_poly.entity_id
_entity_poly.type
_entity_poly.pdbx_seq_one_letter_code
_entity_poly.pdbx_strand_id
1 'polypeptide(L)'
;MSGAASRRPASRATLLALTLGHGCADLCSGALFALLPFLVVERHYSYAAAGVFALIASVAHAVFQPLIGAQGDRREAHWLMPTGLIITGLGIGAVGVATSFPVTLIAVAVCSAGVASYHPEGARWARHASSSRVTADMSVFSVGGGVGYAVGPLVVAAVLAPLGLHGTVVIALIPFAAAALVGVALRRFRQKPLVDQRRHGQAQARGSEWRPFAGLVAMFCVATGVSTGLLTFVPLFLVQARATSPAASNVMTSVLLAAAAAGTLLGGIAAHRYGRRVVLLAPQLVLAPAIALLPSLSYSAMIPVVVLIGIAVNANVSVALVLAQEYLPAHMGLATGLTIGLSGGVGGLIVAALGLLGDAAGPSSVLYAIAALPLLVAGLATRLPQPVAAPPGTVWSLRVEVES
;
A
#
# COMPACT_ATOMS: atom_id res chain seq x y z
N MET A 1 40.28 -14.58 -22.09
CA MET A 1 39.36 -15.63 -21.62
C MET A 1 38.30 -14.96 -20.75
N SER A 2 37.13 -14.68 -21.34
CA SER A 2 36.04 -14.01 -20.71
C SER A 2 35.31 -15.00 -19.77
N GLY A 3 35.44 -14.80 -18.45
CA GLY A 3 34.69 -15.54 -17.45
C GLY A 3 33.21 -15.16 -17.52
N ALA A 4 32.43 -15.95 -18.25
CA ALA A 4 30.96 -15.87 -18.19
C ALA A 4 30.53 -16.13 -16.73
N ALA A 5 30.15 -15.08 -16.01
CA ALA A 5 29.54 -15.20 -14.70
C ALA A 5 28.31 -16.10 -14.86
N SER A 6 28.37 -17.32 -14.32
CA SER A 6 27.29 -18.30 -14.38
C SER A 6 26.02 -17.68 -13.75
N ARG A 7 25.07 -17.27 -14.60
CA ARG A 7 23.77 -16.80 -14.16
C ARG A 7 23.12 -17.94 -13.38
N ARG A 8 22.70 -17.67 -12.16
CA ARG A 8 21.96 -18.63 -11.33
C ARG A 8 20.68 -19.05 -12.06
N PRO A 9 20.28 -20.32 -11.98
CA PRO A 9 18.98 -20.71 -12.49
C PRO A 9 17.89 -19.95 -11.72
N ALA A 10 17.03 -19.26 -12.46
CA ALA A 10 15.83 -18.62 -11.90
C ALA A 10 15.01 -19.68 -11.17
N SER A 11 14.61 -19.39 -9.94
CA SER A 11 13.74 -20.30 -9.19
C SER A 11 12.32 -19.81 -9.22
N ARG A 12 11.53 -20.25 -10.21
CA ARG A 12 10.12 -19.96 -10.31
C ARG A 12 9.36 -20.34 -9.05
N ALA A 13 9.69 -21.47 -8.43
CA ALA A 13 9.06 -21.91 -7.18
C ALA A 13 9.34 -20.93 -6.02
N THR A 14 10.58 -20.43 -5.91
CA THR A 14 10.91 -19.42 -4.89
C THR A 14 10.22 -18.11 -5.18
N LEU A 15 10.19 -17.63 -6.42
CA LEU A 15 9.47 -16.41 -6.80
C LEU A 15 7.99 -16.52 -6.48
N LEU A 16 7.33 -17.64 -6.80
CA LEU A 16 5.93 -17.87 -6.47
C LEU A 16 5.70 -17.90 -4.96
N ALA A 17 6.56 -18.56 -4.19
CA ALA A 17 6.45 -18.56 -2.73
C ALA A 17 6.59 -17.16 -2.13
N LEU A 18 7.52 -16.35 -2.65
CA LEU A 18 7.68 -14.96 -2.24
C LEU A 18 6.49 -14.09 -2.68
N THR A 19 5.94 -14.33 -3.85
CA THR A 19 4.71 -13.65 -4.33
C THR A 19 3.50 -13.97 -3.45
N LEU A 20 3.32 -15.23 -3.08
CA LEU A 20 2.26 -15.66 -2.16
C LEU A 20 2.47 -15.07 -0.76
N GLY A 21 3.71 -15.03 -0.26
CA GLY A 21 4.05 -14.37 1.00
C GLY A 21 3.72 -12.87 0.98
N HIS A 22 4.02 -12.17 -0.13
CA HIS A 22 3.64 -10.77 -0.34
C HIS A 22 2.12 -10.58 -0.34
N GLY A 23 1.41 -11.43 -1.09
CA GLY A 23 -0.04 -11.43 -1.10
C GLY A 23 -0.65 -11.66 0.29
N CYS A 24 -0.07 -12.57 1.11
CA CYS A 24 -0.52 -12.78 2.48
C CYS A 24 -0.23 -11.61 3.41
N ALA A 25 0.93 -10.95 3.28
CA ALA A 25 1.26 -9.76 4.05
C ALA A 25 0.27 -8.63 3.74
N ASP A 26 0.01 -8.38 2.46
CA ASP A 26 -0.91 -7.34 2.03
C ASP A 26 -2.38 -7.70 2.28
N LEU A 27 -2.75 -8.99 2.23
CA LEU A 27 -4.06 -9.45 2.69
C LEU A 27 -4.31 -9.04 4.13
N CYS A 28 -3.33 -9.22 5.01
CA CYS A 28 -3.45 -8.79 6.40
C CYS A 28 -3.51 -7.27 6.54
N SER A 29 -2.83 -6.50 5.70
CA SER A 29 -2.96 -5.03 5.64
C SER A 29 -4.39 -4.61 5.27
N GLY A 30 -4.97 -5.20 4.24
CA GLY A 30 -6.37 -4.95 3.84
C GLY A 30 -7.35 -5.42 4.90
N ALA A 31 -7.08 -6.58 5.52
CA ALA A 31 -7.89 -7.13 6.60
C ALA A 31 -7.93 -6.22 7.83
N LEU A 32 -6.83 -5.57 8.22
CA LEU A 32 -6.83 -4.66 9.36
C LEU A 32 -7.89 -3.57 9.24
N PHE A 33 -7.97 -2.89 8.11
CA PHE A 33 -8.99 -1.87 7.89
C PHE A 33 -10.40 -2.48 7.82
N ALA A 34 -10.51 -3.69 7.28
CA ALA A 34 -11.77 -4.40 7.19
C ALA A 34 -12.31 -4.90 8.55
N LEU A 35 -11.48 -4.94 9.60
CA LEU A 35 -11.93 -5.20 10.98
C LEU A 35 -12.71 -4.04 11.58
N LEU A 36 -12.49 -2.80 11.11
CA LEU A 36 -13.10 -1.60 11.71
C LEU A 36 -14.63 -1.65 11.76
N PRO A 37 -15.38 -2.05 10.70
CA PRO A 37 -16.84 -2.19 10.79
C PRO A 37 -17.30 -3.17 11.87
N PHE A 38 -16.60 -4.28 12.06
CA PHE A 38 -16.90 -5.26 13.11
C PHE A 38 -16.58 -4.71 14.50
N LEU A 39 -15.44 -4.03 14.67
CA LEU A 39 -15.05 -3.39 15.93
C LEU A 39 -16.04 -2.29 16.35
N VAL A 40 -16.56 -1.52 15.39
CA VAL A 40 -17.57 -0.50 15.64
C VAL A 40 -18.89 -1.14 16.07
N VAL A 41 -19.32 -2.22 15.43
CA VAL A 41 -20.59 -2.90 15.77
C VAL A 41 -20.48 -3.69 17.07
N GLU A 42 -19.43 -4.49 17.26
CA GLU A 42 -19.32 -5.40 18.40
C GLU A 42 -18.71 -4.76 19.66
N ARG A 43 -17.87 -3.72 19.49
CA ARG A 43 -17.17 -3.04 20.62
C ARG A 43 -17.53 -1.57 20.77
N HIS A 44 -18.48 -1.08 19.97
CA HIS A 44 -18.94 0.30 20.01
C HIS A 44 -17.81 1.35 19.87
N TYR A 45 -16.79 1.04 19.04
CA TYR A 45 -15.73 2.00 18.77
C TYR A 45 -16.27 3.22 18.03
N SER A 46 -15.83 4.41 18.46
CA SER A 46 -16.17 5.67 17.83
C SER A 46 -15.40 5.90 16.53
N TYR A 47 -15.75 6.92 15.74
CA TYR A 47 -15.00 7.34 14.58
C TYR A 47 -13.58 7.79 14.95
N ALA A 48 -13.41 8.48 16.09
CA ALA A 48 -12.10 8.84 16.62
C ALA A 48 -11.25 7.60 16.92
N ALA A 49 -11.84 6.57 17.55
CA ALA A 49 -11.15 5.30 17.80
C ALA A 49 -10.70 4.62 16.48
N ALA A 50 -11.56 4.62 15.46
CA ALA A 50 -11.23 4.10 14.13
C ALA A 50 -10.11 4.93 13.45
N GLY A 51 -10.13 6.25 13.61
CA GLY A 51 -9.06 7.14 13.13
C GLY A 51 -7.72 6.86 13.82
N VAL A 52 -7.71 6.66 15.15
CA VAL A 52 -6.50 6.29 15.91
C VAL A 52 -6.00 4.90 15.51
N PHE A 53 -6.89 3.95 15.27
CA PHE A 53 -6.53 2.63 14.74
C PHE A 53 -5.79 2.75 13.39
N ALA A 54 -6.34 3.53 12.46
CA ALA A 54 -5.71 3.78 11.16
C ALA A 54 -4.36 4.52 11.28
N LEU A 55 -4.25 5.47 12.22
CA LEU A 55 -3.00 6.16 12.54
C LEU A 55 -1.92 5.19 13.01
N ILE A 56 -2.24 4.33 13.98
CA ILE A 56 -1.28 3.34 14.51
C ILE A 56 -0.80 2.39 13.41
N ALA A 57 -1.73 1.88 12.57
CA ALA A 57 -1.37 1.04 11.43
C ALA A 57 -0.41 1.76 10.48
N SER A 58 -0.69 3.01 10.14
CA SER A 58 0.10 3.82 9.21
C SER A 58 1.48 4.19 9.78
N VAL A 59 1.54 4.61 11.05
CA VAL A 59 2.81 4.98 11.73
C VAL A 59 3.72 3.76 11.89
N ALA A 60 3.16 2.60 12.22
CA ALA A 60 3.95 1.37 12.31
C ALA A 60 4.64 1.05 10.96
N HIS A 61 3.90 1.15 9.83
CA HIS A 61 4.50 1.00 8.50
C HIS A 61 5.57 2.05 8.21
N ALA A 62 5.28 3.32 8.51
CA ALA A 62 6.19 4.45 8.26
C ALA A 62 7.52 4.33 9.02
N VAL A 63 7.51 3.74 10.20
CA VAL A 63 8.68 3.57 11.07
C VAL A 63 9.43 2.27 10.75
N PHE A 64 8.73 1.14 10.73
CA PHE A 64 9.39 -0.16 10.63
C PHE A 64 9.92 -0.46 9.23
N GLN A 65 9.26 -0.03 8.16
CA GLN A 65 9.68 -0.31 6.79
C GLN A 65 11.06 0.26 6.44
N PRO A 66 11.39 1.53 6.73
CA PRO A 66 12.74 2.08 6.51
C PRO A 66 13.81 1.45 7.42
N LEU A 67 13.47 1.19 8.69
CA LEU A 67 14.42 0.59 9.65
C LEU A 67 14.84 -0.81 9.18
N ILE A 68 13.89 -1.61 8.73
CA ILE A 68 14.15 -2.96 8.25
C ILE A 68 14.86 -2.94 6.91
N GLY A 69 14.49 -2.02 6.01
CA GLY A 69 15.20 -1.79 4.76
C GLY A 69 16.68 -1.48 4.99
N ALA A 70 16.99 -0.57 5.91
CA ALA A 70 18.35 -0.21 6.29
C ALA A 70 19.12 -1.36 6.96
N GLN A 71 18.45 -2.21 7.74
CA GLN A 71 19.03 -3.42 8.31
C GLN A 71 19.42 -4.42 7.22
N GLY A 72 18.52 -4.66 6.26
CA GLY A 72 18.75 -5.55 5.14
C GLY A 72 19.89 -5.09 4.22
N ASP A 73 20.16 -3.77 4.13
CA ASP A 73 21.30 -3.22 3.39
C ASP A 73 22.65 -3.53 4.06
N ARG A 74 22.65 -3.74 5.38
CA ARG A 74 23.86 -4.02 6.15
C ARG A 74 24.17 -5.50 6.28
N ARG A 75 23.16 -6.35 6.37
CA ARG A 75 23.27 -7.80 6.58
C ARG A 75 22.16 -8.53 5.83
N GLU A 76 22.45 -9.73 5.33
CA GLU A 76 21.40 -10.61 4.78
C GLU A 76 20.39 -10.97 5.88
N ALA A 77 19.18 -10.48 5.75
CA ALA A 77 18.13 -10.61 6.77
C ALA A 77 16.91 -11.39 6.24
N HIS A 78 17.15 -12.42 5.40
CA HIS A 78 16.09 -13.25 4.80
C HIS A 78 15.11 -13.87 5.82
N TRP A 79 15.57 -14.09 7.08
CA TRP A 79 14.74 -14.57 8.18
C TRP A 79 13.64 -13.57 8.58
N LEU A 80 13.80 -12.27 8.26
CA LEU A 80 12.80 -11.25 8.55
C LEU A 80 11.47 -11.51 7.83
N MET A 81 11.49 -12.13 6.63
CA MET A 81 10.27 -12.43 5.89
C MET A 81 9.36 -13.45 6.61
N PRO A 82 9.81 -14.68 6.93
CA PRO A 82 8.96 -15.62 7.65
C PRO A 82 8.65 -15.16 9.08
N THR A 83 9.60 -14.50 9.77
CA THR A 83 9.35 -13.96 11.11
C THR A 83 8.33 -12.82 11.06
N GLY A 84 8.42 -11.92 10.08
CA GLY A 84 7.44 -10.86 9.86
C GLY A 84 6.04 -11.41 9.65
N LEU A 85 5.88 -12.47 8.84
CA LEU A 85 4.59 -13.12 8.64
C LEU A 85 4.06 -13.78 9.93
N ILE A 86 4.91 -14.35 10.77
CA ILE A 86 4.51 -14.87 12.09
C ILE A 86 4.02 -13.72 12.98
N ILE A 87 4.76 -12.62 13.05
CA ILE A 87 4.39 -11.42 13.82
C ILE A 87 3.06 -10.85 13.30
N THR A 88 2.88 -10.80 11.98
CA THR A 88 1.61 -10.42 11.34
C THR A 88 0.45 -11.30 11.82
N GLY A 89 0.64 -12.63 11.82
CA GLY A 89 -0.38 -13.57 12.28
C GLY A 89 -0.72 -13.40 13.74
N LEU A 90 0.28 -13.25 14.62
CA LEU A 90 0.07 -12.96 16.03
C LEU A 90 -0.69 -11.66 16.23
N GLY A 91 -0.31 -10.60 15.50
CA GLY A 91 -0.96 -9.28 15.60
C GLY A 91 -2.41 -9.35 15.16
N ILE A 92 -2.71 -9.85 13.94
CA ILE A 92 -4.08 -9.88 13.44
C ILE A 92 -4.99 -10.78 14.27
N GLY A 93 -4.48 -11.93 14.72
CA GLY A 93 -5.22 -12.82 15.62
C GLY A 93 -5.56 -12.15 16.95
N ALA A 94 -4.62 -11.37 17.49
CA ALA A 94 -4.80 -10.66 18.75
C ALA A 94 -5.84 -9.52 18.67
N VAL A 95 -6.04 -8.87 17.51
CA VAL A 95 -7.01 -7.77 17.37
C VAL A 95 -8.42 -8.20 17.79
N GLY A 96 -8.88 -9.36 17.35
CA GLY A 96 -10.24 -9.82 17.62
C GLY A 96 -10.45 -10.30 19.05
N VAL A 97 -9.40 -10.78 19.74
CA VAL A 97 -9.48 -11.27 21.12
C VAL A 97 -9.02 -10.24 22.16
N ALA A 98 -8.54 -9.06 21.73
CA ALA A 98 -8.14 -7.98 22.62
C ALA A 98 -9.32 -7.53 23.50
N THR A 99 -9.09 -7.34 24.79
CA THR A 99 -10.15 -7.01 25.77
C THR A 99 -10.34 -5.50 25.97
N SER A 100 -9.43 -4.67 25.44
CA SER A 100 -9.48 -3.22 25.59
C SER A 100 -8.93 -2.51 24.35
N PHE A 101 -9.30 -1.24 24.17
CA PHE A 101 -8.83 -0.43 23.03
C PHE A 101 -7.29 -0.31 22.98
N PRO A 102 -6.56 -0.02 24.08
CA PRO A 102 -5.10 0.01 24.03
C PRO A 102 -4.47 -1.32 23.60
N VAL A 103 -5.00 -2.46 24.05
CA VAL A 103 -4.53 -3.78 23.63
C VAL A 103 -4.81 -4.02 22.15
N THR A 104 -5.97 -3.56 21.64
CA THR A 104 -6.27 -3.59 20.21
C THR A 104 -5.23 -2.79 19.41
N LEU A 105 -4.87 -1.57 19.86
CA LEU A 105 -3.87 -0.74 19.19
C LEU A 105 -2.47 -1.39 19.18
N ILE A 106 -2.08 -2.03 20.28
CA ILE A 106 -0.83 -2.80 20.33
C ILE A 106 -0.86 -3.95 19.30
N ALA A 107 -1.96 -4.69 19.24
CA ALA A 107 -2.13 -5.78 18.28
C ALA A 107 -2.05 -5.28 16.82
N VAL A 108 -2.66 -4.12 16.53
CA VAL A 108 -2.56 -3.45 15.23
C VAL A 108 -1.12 -3.05 14.91
N ALA A 109 -0.41 -2.44 15.86
CA ALA A 109 0.99 -2.05 15.70
C ALA A 109 1.88 -3.27 15.41
N VAL A 110 1.67 -4.38 16.15
CA VAL A 110 2.39 -5.65 15.96
C VAL A 110 2.11 -6.23 14.57
N CYS A 111 0.85 -6.29 14.16
CA CYS A 111 0.49 -6.77 12.83
C CYS A 111 1.16 -5.93 11.72
N SER A 112 1.05 -4.60 11.82
CA SER A 112 1.61 -3.67 10.83
C SER A 112 3.15 -3.71 10.80
N ALA A 113 3.81 -3.88 11.93
CA ALA A 113 5.27 -4.07 12.00
C ALA A 113 5.70 -5.39 11.32
N GLY A 114 4.91 -6.45 11.51
CA GLY A 114 5.14 -7.72 10.83
C GLY A 114 5.03 -7.60 9.31
N VAL A 115 3.97 -6.96 8.82
CA VAL A 115 3.78 -6.66 7.39
C VAL A 115 4.92 -5.81 6.84
N ALA A 116 5.28 -4.72 7.53
CA ALA A 116 6.36 -3.83 7.14
C ALA A 116 7.71 -4.55 7.02
N SER A 117 7.92 -5.62 7.81
CA SER A 117 9.13 -6.44 7.79
C SER A 117 9.27 -7.27 6.52
N TYR A 118 8.16 -7.62 5.87
CA TYR A 118 8.16 -8.44 4.67
C TYR A 118 8.61 -7.67 3.42
N HIS A 119 8.11 -6.44 3.23
CA HIS A 119 8.20 -5.73 1.96
C HIS A 119 9.63 -5.50 1.43
N PRO A 120 10.57 -4.92 2.19
CA PRO A 120 11.91 -4.62 1.66
C PRO A 120 12.69 -5.89 1.33
N GLU A 121 12.64 -6.88 2.22
CA GLU A 121 13.34 -8.16 2.01
C GLU A 121 12.65 -9.00 0.93
N GLY A 122 11.31 -9.04 0.91
CA GLY A 122 10.53 -9.74 -0.10
C GLY A 122 10.85 -9.24 -1.52
N ALA A 123 10.88 -7.93 -1.73
CA ALA A 123 11.25 -7.33 -3.00
C ALA A 123 12.70 -7.63 -3.41
N ARG A 124 13.64 -7.56 -2.46
CA ARG A 124 15.05 -7.91 -2.68
C ARG A 124 15.19 -9.37 -3.13
N TRP A 125 14.62 -10.29 -2.40
CA TRP A 125 14.74 -11.72 -2.68
C TRP A 125 13.95 -12.14 -3.92
N ALA A 126 12.77 -11.53 -4.21
CA ALA A 126 12.05 -11.73 -5.46
C ALA A 126 12.91 -11.35 -6.67
N ARG A 127 13.61 -10.20 -6.60
CA ARG A 127 14.56 -9.78 -7.63
C ARG A 127 15.72 -10.78 -7.80
N HIS A 128 16.23 -11.36 -6.72
CA HIS A 128 17.28 -12.38 -6.80
C HIS A 128 16.79 -13.72 -7.36
N ALA A 129 15.52 -14.07 -7.10
CA ALA A 129 14.88 -15.27 -7.62
C ALA A 129 14.40 -15.11 -9.08
N SER A 130 14.40 -13.88 -9.60
CA SER A 130 13.92 -13.55 -10.94
C SER A 130 14.81 -14.16 -12.05
N SER A 131 14.16 -14.45 -13.18
CA SER A 131 14.77 -14.91 -14.42
C SER A 131 15.51 -13.80 -15.18
N SER A 132 15.84 -14.04 -16.45
CA SER A 132 16.33 -12.97 -17.35
C SER A 132 15.26 -11.87 -17.58
N ARG A 133 13.97 -12.16 -17.33
CA ARG A 133 12.84 -11.24 -17.45
C ARG A 133 12.52 -10.56 -16.11
N VAL A 134 13.51 -9.93 -15.49
CA VAL A 134 13.38 -9.35 -14.13
C VAL A 134 12.15 -8.45 -13.98
N THR A 135 11.86 -7.59 -14.96
CA THR A 135 10.72 -6.67 -14.92
C THR A 135 9.38 -7.42 -14.85
N ALA A 136 9.20 -8.46 -15.68
CA ALA A 136 7.98 -9.26 -15.67
C ALA A 136 7.83 -10.04 -14.35
N ASP A 137 8.91 -10.62 -13.85
CA ASP A 137 8.92 -11.38 -12.61
C ASP A 137 8.59 -10.46 -11.40
N MET A 138 9.15 -9.25 -11.37
CA MET A 138 8.83 -8.25 -10.34
C MET A 138 7.39 -7.72 -10.46
N SER A 139 6.84 -7.65 -11.69
CA SER A 139 5.42 -7.33 -11.88
C SER A 139 4.51 -8.40 -11.28
N VAL A 140 4.83 -9.68 -11.47
CA VAL A 140 4.09 -10.80 -10.83
C VAL A 140 4.16 -10.68 -9.32
N PHE A 141 5.33 -10.39 -8.75
CA PHE A 141 5.49 -10.17 -7.31
C PHE A 141 4.61 -9.02 -6.81
N SER A 142 4.57 -7.89 -7.52
CA SER A 142 3.77 -6.71 -7.14
C SER A 142 2.28 -6.96 -7.26
N VAL A 143 1.83 -7.65 -8.33
CA VAL A 143 0.42 -8.03 -8.51
C VAL A 143 -0.04 -8.95 -7.38
N GLY A 144 0.82 -9.86 -6.91
CA GLY A 144 0.51 -10.71 -5.77
C GLY A 144 0.12 -9.90 -4.52
N GLY A 145 0.89 -8.85 -4.19
CA GLY A 145 0.55 -7.93 -3.10
C GLY A 145 -0.78 -7.22 -3.32
N GLY A 146 -0.97 -6.59 -4.48
CA GLY A 146 -2.21 -5.87 -4.80
C GLY A 146 -3.47 -6.74 -4.74
N VAL A 147 -3.38 -7.98 -5.24
CA VAL A 147 -4.48 -8.97 -5.13
C VAL A 147 -4.73 -9.32 -3.66
N GLY A 148 -3.68 -9.59 -2.88
CA GLY A 148 -3.81 -9.86 -1.45
C GLY A 148 -4.54 -8.74 -0.73
N TYR A 149 -4.10 -7.50 -0.95
CA TYR A 149 -4.70 -6.31 -0.34
C TYR A 149 -6.20 -6.17 -0.62
N ALA A 150 -6.60 -6.40 -1.88
CA ALA A 150 -8.01 -6.35 -2.28
C ALA A 150 -8.84 -7.54 -1.77
N VAL A 151 -8.24 -8.72 -1.59
CA VAL A 151 -8.91 -9.92 -1.08
C VAL A 151 -9.07 -9.89 0.44
N GLY A 152 -8.21 -9.17 1.16
CA GLY A 152 -8.25 -9.09 2.63
C GLY A 152 -9.63 -8.80 3.21
N PRO A 153 -10.35 -7.76 2.76
CA PRO A 153 -11.70 -7.47 3.27
C PRO A 153 -12.73 -8.57 2.97
N LEU A 154 -12.61 -9.29 1.85
CA LEU A 154 -13.49 -10.44 1.55
C LEU A 154 -13.25 -11.62 2.50
N VAL A 155 -11.97 -11.87 2.84
CA VAL A 155 -11.61 -12.89 3.84
C VAL A 155 -12.18 -12.52 5.20
N VAL A 156 -12.03 -11.25 5.62
CA VAL A 156 -12.64 -10.76 6.88
C VAL A 156 -14.15 -10.93 6.84
N ALA A 157 -14.81 -10.51 5.75
CA ALA A 157 -16.26 -10.65 5.61
C ALA A 157 -16.70 -12.13 5.74
N ALA A 158 -16.03 -13.04 5.04
CA ALA A 158 -16.38 -14.46 5.02
C ALA A 158 -16.14 -15.14 6.38
N VAL A 159 -15.08 -14.78 7.08
CA VAL A 159 -14.69 -15.43 8.34
C VAL A 159 -15.42 -14.82 9.54
N LEU A 160 -15.52 -13.48 9.60
CA LEU A 160 -16.11 -12.80 10.75
C LEU A 160 -17.65 -12.76 10.72
N ALA A 161 -18.29 -12.88 9.55
CA ALA A 161 -19.76 -12.93 9.52
C ALA A 161 -20.34 -14.07 10.38
N PRO A 162 -19.81 -15.31 10.32
CA PRO A 162 -20.27 -16.40 11.19
C PRO A 162 -19.57 -16.48 12.56
N LEU A 163 -18.33 -15.96 12.71
CA LEU A 163 -17.50 -16.17 13.92
C LEU A 163 -17.32 -14.93 14.78
N GLY A 164 -17.85 -13.77 14.33
CA GLY A 164 -17.58 -12.48 14.97
C GLY A 164 -16.09 -12.19 15.02
N LEU A 165 -15.67 -11.30 15.92
CA LEU A 165 -14.27 -10.89 16.07
C LEU A 165 -13.31 -12.04 16.40
N HIS A 166 -13.79 -13.13 17.02
CA HIS A 166 -12.96 -14.32 17.30
C HIS A 166 -12.43 -14.98 16.02
N GLY A 167 -13.09 -14.76 14.87
CA GLY A 167 -12.63 -15.21 13.56
C GLY A 167 -11.24 -14.70 13.15
N THR A 168 -10.72 -13.64 13.78
CA THR A 168 -9.35 -13.15 13.51
C THR A 168 -8.29 -14.21 13.83
N VAL A 169 -8.53 -15.11 14.80
CA VAL A 169 -7.65 -16.24 15.10
C VAL A 169 -7.56 -17.20 13.92
N VAL A 170 -8.67 -17.41 13.21
CA VAL A 170 -8.69 -18.22 11.97
C VAL A 170 -7.93 -17.53 10.85
N ILE A 171 -8.10 -16.21 10.69
CA ILE A 171 -7.36 -15.41 9.70
C ILE A 171 -5.84 -15.49 9.96
N ALA A 172 -5.41 -15.55 11.23
CA ALA A 172 -3.99 -15.67 11.61
C ALA A 172 -3.31 -16.93 11.05
N LEU A 173 -4.06 -17.98 10.73
CA LEU A 173 -3.51 -19.21 10.12
C LEU A 173 -2.94 -18.96 8.72
N ILE A 174 -3.46 -17.95 7.99
CA ILE A 174 -3.02 -17.61 6.63
C ILE A 174 -1.55 -17.13 6.64
N PRO A 175 -1.15 -16.10 7.39
CA PRO A 175 0.24 -15.68 7.45
C PRO A 175 1.16 -16.72 8.13
N PHE A 176 0.68 -17.57 9.03
CA PHE A 176 1.48 -18.68 9.56
C PHE A 176 1.80 -19.72 8.47
N ALA A 177 0.82 -20.09 7.66
CA ALA A 177 1.04 -20.99 6.54
C ALA A 177 1.99 -20.36 5.49
N ALA A 178 1.83 -19.07 5.20
CA ALA A 178 2.75 -18.34 4.31
C ALA A 178 4.17 -18.27 4.88
N ALA A 179 4.34 -18.08 6.19
CA ALA A 179 5.65 -18.09 6.84
C ALA A 179 6.36 -19.44 6.67
N ALA A 180 5.65 -20.54 6.85
CA ALA A 180 6.18 -21.87 6.63
C ALA A 180 6.59 -22.08 5.16
N LEU A 181 5.73 -21.70 4.20
CA LEU A 181 6.00 -21.79 2.77
C LEU A 181 7.25 -20.99 2.37
N VAL A 182 7.31 -19.72 2.77
CA VAL A 182 8.45 -18.83 2.48
C VAL A 182 9.71 -19.34 3.15
N GLY A 183 9.65 -19.81 4.40
CA GLY A 183 10.77 -20.39 5.13
C GLY A 183 11.37 -21.62 4.43
N VAL A 184 10.51 -22.53 3.94
CA VAL A 184 10.94 -23.71 3.16
C VAL A 184 11.57 -23.30 1.83
N ALA A 185 10.94 -22.38 1.10
CA ALA A 185 11.43 -21.90 -0.18
C ALA A 185 12.82 -21.23 -0.05
N LEU A 186 13.01 -20.42 0.98
CA LEU A 186 14.29 -19.75 1.24
C LEU A 186 15.40 -20.72 1.65
N ARG A 187 15.10 -21.73 2.47
CA ARG A 187 16.09 -22.76 2.83
C ARG A 187 16.62 -23.49 1.60
N ARG A 188 15.77 -23.79 0.64
CA ARG A 188 16.15 -24.46 -0.63
C ARG A 188 16.93 -23.55 -1.56
N PHE A 189 16.69 -22.25 -1.55
CA PHE A 189 17.33 -21.26 -2.44
C PHE A 189 18.69 -20.77 -1.93
N ARG A 190 18.98 -20.92 -0.63
CA ARG A 190 20.09 -20.29 0.10
C ARG A 190 21.51 -20.81 -0.20
N GLN A 191 21.72 -21.70 -1.15
CA GLN A 191 22.98 -22.44 -1.30
C GLN A 191 24.20 -21.63 -1.81
N LYS A 192 24.13 -20.30 -2.04
CA LYS A 192 25.31 -19.48 -2.39
C LYS A 192 25.19 -18.04 -1.86
N PRO A 193 26.30 -17.44 -1.35
CA PRO A 193 26.30 -16.03 -0.92
C PRO A 193 25.89 -15.09 -2.06
N LEU A 194 25.09 -14.08 -1.72
CA LEU A 194 24.74 -12.99 -2.63
C LEU A 194 25.97 -12.09 -2.76
N VAL A 195 26.67 -12.17 -3.88
CA VAL A 195 27.67 -11.16 -4.22
C VAL A 195 26.91 -9.88 -4.53
N ASP A 196 27.05 -8.91 -3.64
CA ASP A 196 26.49 -7.57 -3.75
C ASP A 196 27.03 -6.90 -5.03
N GLN A 197 26.26 -6.92 -6.10
CA GLN A 197 26.53 -6.05 -7.23
C GLN A 197 26.03 -4.65 -6.85
N ARG A 198 26.80 -3.98 -5.99
CA ARG A 198 26.78 -2.52 -5.84
C ARG A 198 27.20 -1.89 -7.17
N ARG A 199 26.39 -1.99 -8.19
CA ARG A 199 26.41 -1.04 -9.28
C ARG A 199 25.71 0.22 -8.78
N HIS A 200 26.45 1.03 -8.05
CA HIS A 200 26.24 2.46 -8.06
C HIS A 200 26.46 2.90 -9.52
N GLY A 201 25.38 2.86 -10.31
CA GLY A 201 25.35 3.66 -11.51
C GLY A 201 25.64 5.08 -11.06
N GLN A 202 26.78 5.61 -11.52
CA GLN A 202 27.10 7.02 -11.42
C GLN A 202 25.95 7.76 -12.11
N ALA A 203 24.91 8.10 -11.34
CA ALA A 203 23.95 9.11 -11.73
C ALA A 203 24.77 10.40 -11.83
N GLN A 204 25.07 10.80 -13.08
CA GLN A 204 25.65 12.09 -13.36
C GLN A 204 24.94 13.15 -12.55
N ALA A 205 25.69 13.88 -11.74
CA ALA A 205 25.22 14.80 -10.71
C ALA A 205 24.35 15.92 -11.29
N ARG A 206 23.05 15.65 -11.44
CA ARG A 206 22.03 16.68 -11.38
C ARG A 206 21.90 17.08 -9.92
N GLY A 207 21.93 18.38 -9.61
CA GLY A 207 21.76 18.88 -8.25
C GLY A 207 20.44 18.36 -7.66
N SER A 208 20.44 18.02 -6.37
CA SER A 208 19.24 17.62 -5.65
C SER A 208 18.30 18.80 -5.48
N GLU A 209 17.06 18.65 -5.91
CA GLU A 209 16.02 19.69 -5.86
C GLU A 209 15.10 19.50 -4.65
N TRP A 210 15.57 19.85 -3.47
CA TRP A 210 14.86 19.63 -2.21
C TRP A 210 13.51 20.37 -2.08
N ARG A 211 13.38 21.59 -2.65
CA ARG A 211 12.13 22.36 -2.60
C ARG A 211 11.00 21.69 -3.39
N PRO A 212 11.19 21.33 -4.68
CA PRO A 212 10.22 20.53 -5.44
C PRO A 212 9.89 19.21 -4.76
N PHE A 213 10.91 18.52 -4.24
CA PHE A 213 10.72 17.27 -3.51
C PHE A 213 9.83 17.44 -2.27
N ALA A 214 10.06 18.45 -1.44
CA ALA A 214 9.23 18.75 -0.27
C ALA A 214 7.77 19.05 -0.67
N GLY A 215 7.56 19.79 -1.76
CA GLY A 215 6.22 20.04 -2.33
C GLY A 215 5.53 18.77 -2.78
N LEU A 216 6.27 17.85 -3.43
CA LEU A 216 5.75 16.54 -3.84
C LEU A 216 5.37 15.69 -2.63
N VAL A 217 6.22 15.63 -1.60
CA VAL A 217 5.93 14.90 -0.36
C VAL A 217 4.71 15.47 0.34
N ALA A 218 4.58 16.79 0.45
CA ALA A 218 3.41 17.44 1.04
C ALA A 218 2.12 17.07 0.27
N MET A 219 2.16 17.12 -1.06
CA MET A 219 1.05 16.68 -1.92
C MET A 219 0.70 15.20 -1.65
N PHE A 220 1.71 14.34 -1.58
CA PHE A 220 1.52 12.91 -1.39
C PHE A 220 1.02 12.55 0.02
N CYS A 221 1.39 13.32 1.05
CA CYS A 221 0.83 13.22 2.40
C CYS A 221 -0.70 13.42 2.40
N VAL A 222 -1.18 14.44 1.72
CA VAL A 222 -2.63 14.71 1.61
C VAL A 222 -3.32 13.60 0.79
N ALA A 223 -2.72 13.19 -0.35
CA ALA A 223 -3.26 12.12 -1.18
C ALA A 223 -3.37 10.79 -0.40
N THR A 224 -2.37 10.46 0.43
CA THR A 224 -2.41 9.29 1.31
C THR A 224 -3.51 9.44 2.37
N GLY A 225 -3.73 10.64 2.90
CA GLY A 225 -4.86 10.94 3.79
C GLY A 225 -6.21 10.68 3.12
N VAL A 226 -6.38 11.03 1.84
CA VAL A 226 -7.59 10.69 1.06
C VAL A 226 -7.76 9.18 0.96
N SER A 227 -6.73 8.47 0.51
CA SER A 227 -6.78 7.01 0.31
C SER A 227 -7.08 6.27 1.62
N THR A 228 -6.33 6.55 2.68
CA THR A 228 -6.53 5.92 4.00
C THR A 228 -7.85 6.34 4.63
N GLY A 229 -8.27 7.59 4.43
CA GLY A 229 -9.58 8.08 4.87
C GLY A 229 -10.75 7.36 4.22
N LEU A 230 -10.70 7.15 2.90
CA LEU A 230 -11.71 6.37 2.19
C LEU A 230 -11.75 4.92 2.68
N LEU A 231 -10.58 4.31 2.84
CA LEU A 231 -10.47 2.93 3.33
C LEU A 231 -11.02 2.76 4.75
N THR A 232 -10.87 3.78 5.58
CA THR A 232 -11.37 3.79 6.97
C THR A 232 -12.85 4.13 7.04
N PHE A 233 -13.29 5.21 6.39
CA PHE A 233 -14.59 5.82 6.67
C PHE A 233 -15.69 5.44 5.68
N VAL A 234 -15.42 4.98 4.47
CA VAL A 234 -16.46 4.48 3.56
C VAL A 234 -17.18 3.26 4.16
N PRO A 235 -16.47 2.20 4.63
CA PRO A 235 -17.15 1.07 5.25
C PRO A 235 -17.87 1.45 6.56
N LEU A 236 -17.34 2.36 7.36
CA LEU A 236 -17.99 2.83 8.57
C LEU A 236 -19.27 3.65 8.28
N PHE A 237 -19.24 4.51 7.26
CA PHE A 237 -20.41 5.21 6.76
C PHE A 237 -21.52 4.24 6.33
N LEU A 238 -21.18 3.18 5.60
CA LEU A 238 -22.13 2.16 5.18
C LEU A 238 -22.79 1.47 6.36
N VAL A 239 -22.02 1.11 7.38
CA VAL A 239 -22.56 0.43 8.56
C VAL A 239 -23.42 1.36 9.40
N GLN A 240 -22.95 2.56 9.73
CA GLN A 240 -23.64 3.45 10.67
C GLN A 240 -24.74 4.30 10.04
N ALA A 241 -24.51 4.84 8.82
CA ALA A 241 -25.47 5.72 8.17
C ALA A 241 -26.45 4.98 7.25
N ARG A 242 -26.10 3.77 6.79
CA ARG A 242 -26.90 2.97 5.85
C ARG A 242 -27.38 1.65 6.43
N ALA A 243 -27.07 1.36 7.70
CA ALA A 243 -27.41 0.11 8.39
C ALA A 243 -26.97 -1.15 7.59
N THR A 244 -25.91 -1.04 6.83
CA THR A 244 -25.35 -2.15 6.05
C THR A 244 -24.59 -3.09 6.99
N SER A 245 -24.63 -4.39 6.75
CA SER A 245 -23.81 -5.33 7.53
C SER A 245 -22.32 -5.07 7.36
N PRO A 246 -21.46 -5.33 8.38
CA PRO A 246 -20.01 -5.21 8.25
C PRO A 246 -19.46 -6.03 7.08
N ALA A 247 -20.00 -7.23 6.83
CA ALA A 247 -19.59 -8.07 5.71
C ALA A 247 -19.87 -7.40 4.35
N ALA A 248 -21.07 -6.83 4.16
CA ALA A 248 -21.42 -6.13 2.92
C ALA A 248 -20.57 -4.84 2.74
N SER A 249 -20.27 -4.11 3.82
CA SER A 249 -19.37 -2.95 3.74
C SER A 249 -17.95 -3.34 3.31
N ASN A 250 -17.47 -4.51 3.70
CA ASN A 250 -16.16 -5.03 3.30
C ASN A 250 -16.10 -5.46 1.82
N VAL A 251 -17.23 -5.89 1.23
CA VAL A 251 -17.31 -6.08 -0.23
C VAL A 251 -17.03 -4.75 -0.95
N MET A 252 -17.63 -3.65 -0.49
CA MET A 252 -17.38 -2.33 -1.06
C MET A 252 -15.91 -1.91 -0.91
N THR A 253 -15.30 -2.21 0.23
CA THR A 253 -13.86 -1.97 0.48
C THR A 253 -12.99 -2.76 -0.50
N SER A 254 -13.31 -4.02 -0.77
CA SER A 254 -12.60 -4.83 -1.76
C SER A 254 -12.74 -4.28 -3.18
N VAL A 255 -13.93 -3.79 -3.55
CA VAL A 255 -14.15 -3.11 -4.84
C VAL A 255 -13.26 -1.86 -4.95
N LEU A 256 -13.20 -1.04 -3.89
CA LEU A 256 -12.32 0.14 -3.83
C LEU A 256 -10.85 -0.24 -4.04
N LEU A 257 -10.37 -1.26 -3.32
CA LEU A 257 -8.97 -1.68 -3.36
C LEU A 257 -8.59 -2.33 -4.70
N ALA A 258 -9.46 -3.16 -5.27
CA ALA A 258 -9.24 -3.73 -6.60
C ALA A 258 -9.19 -2.65 -7.69
N ALA A 259 -10.09 -1.67 -7.60
CA ALA A 259 -10.09 -0.52 -8.51
C ALA A 259 -8.85 0.37 -8.32
N ALA A 260 -8.37 0.54 -7.08
CA ALA A 260 -7.15 1.29 -6.78
C ALA A 260 -5.90 0.61 -7.37
N ALA A 261 -5.82 -0.71 -7.30
CA ALA A 261 -4.74 -1.46 -7.95
C ALA A 261 -4.75 -1.27 -9.48
N ALA A 262 -5.92 -1.33 -10.11
CA ALA A 262 -6.07 -0.99 -11.53
C ALA A 262 -5.68 0.46 -11.81
N GLY A 263 -6.05 1.40 -10.93
CA GLY A 263 -5.72 2.82 -11.03
C GLY A 263 -4.23 3.09 -11.08
N THR A 264 -3.42 2.38 -10.29
CA THR A 264 -1.95 2.49 -10.31
C THR A 264 -1.37 2.13 -11.70
N LEU A 265 -1.88 1.07 -12.32
CA LEU A 265 -1.47 0.64 -13.66
C LEU A 265 -1.93 1.63 -14.74
N LEU A 266 -3.20 2.01 -14.71
CA LEU A 266 -3.80 2.95 -15.65
C LEU A 266 -3.13 4.34 -15.56
N GLY A 267 -2.79 4.78 -14.35
CA GLY A 267 -2.07 6.03 -14.11
C GLY A 267 -0.69 6.05 -14.76
N GLY A 268 0.06 4.95 -14.67
CA GLY A 268 1.34 4.80 -15.37
C GLY A 268 1.21 4.90 -16.90
N ILE A 269 0.22 4.20 -17.47
CA ILE A 269 -0.09 4.23 -18.91
C ILE A 269 -0.52 5.64 -19.33
N ALA A 270 -1.42 6.26 -18.56
CA ALA A 270 -1.92 7.61 -18.85
C ALA A 270 -0.79 8.66 -18.77
N ALA A 271 0.15 8.52 -17.84
CA ALA A 271 1.30 9.41 -17.71
C ALA A 271 2.21 9.37 -18.94
N HIS A 272 2.37 8.18 -19.54
CA HIS A 272 3.13 8.02 -20.76
C HIS A 272 2.41 8.66 -21.97
N ARG A 273 1.07 8.56 -22.04
CA ARG A 273 0.28 9.02 -23.18
C ARG A 273 -0.10 10.50 -23.09
N TYR A 274 -0.47 10.99 -21.92
CA TYR A 274 -1.05 12.32 -21.72
C TYR A 274 -0.14 13.25 -20.90
N GLY A 275 0.98 12.74 -20.42
CA GLY A 275 1.93 13.48 -19.60
C GLY A 275 1.63 13.39 -18.09
N ARG A 276 2.67 13.53 -17.30
CA ARG A 276 2.63 13.38 -15.83
C ARG A 276 1.72 14.40 -15.15
N ARG A 277 1.69 15.65 -15.63
CA ARG A 277 0.87 16.73 -15.05
C ARG A 277 -0.62 16.41 -15.12
N VAL A 278 -1.08 15.83 -16.22
CA VAL A 278 -2.48 15.41 -16.37
C VAL A 278 -2.84 14.35 -15.33
N VAL A 279 -1.97 13.36 -15.13
CA VAL A 279 -2.21 12.28 -14.14
C VAL A 279 -2.17 12.77 -12.70
N LEU A 280 -1.41 13.83 -12.40
CA LEU A 280 -1.43 14.43 -11.07
C LEU A 280 -2.70 15.26 -10.81
N LEU A 281 -3.28 15.89 -11.83
CA LEU A 281 -4.39 16.84 -11.69
C LEU A 281 -5.77 16.24 -12.00
N ALA A 282 -5.94 15.58 -13.13
CA ALA A 282 -7.25 15.14 -13.60
C ALA A 282 -7.95 14.16 -12.62
N PRO A 283 -7.27 13.18 -12.01
CA PRO A 283 -7.90 12.33 -11.02
C PRO A 283 -8.44 13.10 -9.80
N GLN A 284 -7.78 14.17 -9.38
CA GLN A 284 -8.21 14.97 -8.22
C GLN A 284 -9.54 15.71 -8.49
N LEU A 285 -9.71 16.20 -9.73
CA LEU A 285 -10.95 16.86 -10.16
C LEU A 285 -12.13 15.87 -10.22
N VAL A 286 -11.84 14.60 -10.48
CA VAL A 286 -12.85 13.53 -10.46
C VAL A 286 -13.14 13.07 -9.03
N LEU A 287 -12.12 12.96 -8.18
CA LEU A 287 -12.26 12.48 -6.81
C LEU A 287 -13.16 13.37 -5.96
N ALA A 288 -12.97 14.68 -6.00
CA ALA A 288 -13.71 15.62 -5.15
C ALA A 288 -15.25 15.46 -5.31
N PRO A 289 -15.85 15.59 -6.51
CA PRO A 289 -17.28 15.42 -6.68
C PRO A 289 -17.73 13.97 -6.48
N ALA A 290 -16.93 12.97 -6.87
CA ALA A 290 -17.29 11.56 -6.71
C ALA A 290 -17.42 11.17 -5.23
N ILE A 291 -16.49 11.62 -4.38
CA ILE A 291 -16.54 11.37 -2.93
C ILE A 291 -17.71 12.13 -2.30
N ALA A 292 -17.93 13.40 -2.69
CA ALA A 292 -19.03 14.21 -2.18
C ALA A 292 -20.41 13.64 -2.54
N LEU A 293 -20.51 12.87 -3.62
CA LEU A 293 -21.76 12.22 -4.05
C LEU A 293 -22.11 10.99 -3.21
N LEU A 294 -21.12 10.30 -2.58
CA LEU A 294 -21.35 9.04 -1.85
C LEU A 294 -22.49 9.12 -0.81
N PRO A 295 -22.59 10.17 0.04
CA PRO A 295 -23.64 10.22 1.05
C PRO A 295 -25.07 10.24 0.51
N SER A 296 -25.28 10.62 -0.75
CA SER A 296 -26.61 10.70 -1.38
C SER A 296 -27.02 9.42 -2.13
N LEU A 297 -26.08 8.49 -2.36
CA LEU A 297 -26.31 7.29 -3.19
C LEU A 297 -26.84 6.11 -2.36
N SER A 298 -27.65 5.26 -3.01
CA SER A 298 -27.92 3.91 -2.50
C SER A 298 -26.70 3.00 -2.60
N TYR A 299 -26.69 1.89 -1.86
CA TYR A 299 -25.55 0.96 -1.85
C TYR A 299 -25.17 0.49 -3.26
N SER A 300 -26.13 0.09 -4.09
CA SER A 300 -25.86 -0.36 -5.46
C SER A 300 -25.36 0.76 -6.37
N ALA A 301 -25.88 1.99 -6.21
CA ALA A 301 -25.43 3.14 -6.98
C ALA A 301 -24.04 3.62 -6.57
N MET A 302 -23.57 3.30 -5.35
CA MET A 302 -22.22 3.60 -4.90
C MET A 302 -21.16 2.75 -5.63
N ILE A 303 -21.47 1.53 -6.07
CA ILE A 303 -20.49 0.61 -6.67
C ILE A 303 -19.73 1.24 -7.84
N PRO A 304 -20.37 1.75 -8.91
CA PRO A 304 -19.65 2.36 -10.03
C PRO A 304 -18.87 3.61 -9.61
N VAL A 305 -19.38 4.38 -8.65
CA VAL A 305 -18.70 5.57 -8.15
C VAL A 305 -17.47 5.19 -7.33
N VAL A 306 -17.54 4.14 -6.52
CA VAL A 306 -16.40 3.61 -5.75
C VAL A 306 -15.33 3.01 -6.67
N VAL A 307 -15.72 2.37 -7.77
CA VAL A 307 -14.76 1.92 -8.81
C VAL A 307 -14.03 3.13 -9.41
N LEU A 308 -14.76 4.19 -9.77
CA LEU A 308 -14.17 5.42 -10.30
C LEU A 308 -13.22 6.07 -9.28
N ILE A 309 -13.64 6.17 -8.01
CA ILE A 309 -12.83 6.68 -6.90
C ILE A 309 -11.55 5.83 -6.74
N GLY A 310 -11.68 4.50 -6.71
CA GLY A 310 -10.54 3.60 -6.57
C GLY A 310 -9.51 3.81 -7.69
N ILE A 311 -9.95 3.85 -8.95
CA ILE A 311 -9.05 4.11 -10.08
C ILE A 311 -8.37 5.48 -9.93
N ALA A 312 -9.11 6.51 -9.58
CA ALA A 312 -8.59 7.88 -9.50
C ALA A 312 -7.63 8.08 -8.32
N VAL A 313 -7.91 7.48 -7.14
CA VAL A 313 -7.13 7.72 -5.92
C VAL A 313 -5.69 7.25 -6.01
N ASN A 314 -5.42 6.17 -6.74
CA ASN A 314 -4.07 5.60 -6.87
C ASN A 314 -3.41 5.89 -8.24
N ALA A 315 -4.08 6.60 -9.15
CA ALA A 315 -3.52 6.90 -10.47
C ALA A 315 -2.20 7.71 -10.42
N ASN A 316 -2.01 8.55 -9.41
CA ASN A 316 -0.84 9.40 -9.25
C ASN A 316 0.36 8.74 -8.57
N VAL A 317 0.21 7.55 -7.97
CA VAL A 317 1.24 6.91 -7.14
C VAL A 317 2.53 6.65 -7.92
N SER A 318 2.43 6.00 -9.08
CA SER A 318 3.60 5.68 -9.92
C SER A 318 4.33 6.94 -10.37
N VAL A 319 3.58 7.99 -10.74
CA VAL A 319 4.15 9.27 -11.18
C VAL A 319 4.86 9.99 -10.04
N ALA A 320 4.26 10.00 -8.85
CA ALA A 320 4.84 10.62 -7.67
C ALA A 320 6.17 9.97 -7.27
N LEU A 321 6.25 8.63 -7.30
CA LEU A 321 7.48 7.91 -6.99
C LEU A 321 8.60 8.19 -8.00
N VAL A 322 8.29 8.25 -9.28
CA VAL A 322 9.28 8.60 -10.32
C VAL A 322 9.78 10.03 -10.14
N LEU A 323 8.86 10.98 -9.91
CA LEU A 323 9.23 12.39 -9.66
C LEU A 323 10.09 12.54 -8.40
N ALA A 324 9.79 11.81 -7.33
CA ALA A 324 10.58 11.82 -6.10
C ALA A 324 12.05 11.44 -6.37
N GLN A 325 12.26 10.39 -7.16
CA GLN A 325 13.60 9.92 -7.55
C GLN A 325 14.31 10.88 -8.51
N GLU A 326 13.56 11.54 -9.39
CA GLU A 326 14.11 12.54 -10.32
C GLU A 326 14.51 13.84 -9.63
N TYR A 327 13.78 14.29 -8.59
CA TYR A 327 14.15 15.44 -7.77
C TYR A 327 15.38 15.18 -6.89
N LEU A 328 15.57 13.94 -6.42
CA LEU A 328 16.71 13.55 -5.59
C LEU A 328 17.51 12.39 -6.20
N PRO A 329 18.12 12.55 -7.37
CA PRO A 329 18.79 11.46 -8.07
C PRO A 329 19.97 10.87 -7.30
N ALA A 330 20.66 11.65 -6.48
CA ALA A 330 21.74 11.19 -5.62
C ALA A 330 21.24 10.40 -4.38
N HIS A 331 19.93 10.46 -4.06
CA HIS A 331 19.33 9.90 -2.85
C HIS A 331 18.02 9.17 -3.13
N MET A 332 17.95 8.37 -4.21
CA MET A 332 16.71 7.72 -4.67
C MET A 332 16.03 6.85 -3.60
N GLY A 333 16.79 6.13 -2.79
CA GLY A 333 16.25 5.35 -1.67
C GLY A 333 15.60 6.23 -0.60
N LEU A 334 16.26 7.33 -0.22
CA LEU A 334 15.73 8.31 0.72
C LEU A 334 14.48 8.99 0.14
N ALA A 335 14.51 9.37 -1.14
CA ALA A 335 13.37 9.97 -1.82
C ALA A 335 12.13 9.07 -1.76
N THR A 336 12.29 7.78 -2.12
CA THR A 336 11.20 6.80 -2.06
C THR A 336 10.74 6.56 -0.62
N GLY A 337 11.68 6.38 0.32
CA GLY A 337 11.37 6.13 1.73
C GLY A 337 10.63 7.29 2.40
N LEU A 338 11.04 8.53 2.15
CA LEU A 338 10.34 9.71 2.66
C LEU A 338 8.96 9.89 2.00
N THR A 339 8.86 9.66 0.68
CA THR A 339 7.58 9.81 -0.02
C THR A 339 6.56 8.80 0.48
N ILE A 340 6.92 7.54 0.69
CA ILE A 340 5.98 6.51 1.17
C ILE A 340 5.83 6.58 2.70
N GLY A 341 6.94 6.60 3.44
CA GLY A 341 6.92 6.50 4.90
C GLY A 341 6.31 7.73 5.57
N LEU A 342 6.81 8.93 5.24
CA LEU A 342 6.29 10.16 5.85
C LEU A 342 4.83 10.40 5.46
N SER A 343 4.45 10.12 4.20
CA SER A 343 3.06 10.27 3.77
C SER A 343 2.11 9.30 4.48
N GLY A 344 2.55 8.08 4.77
CA GLY A 344 1.78 7.15 5.58
C GLY A 344 1.49 7.70 6.98
N GLY A 345 2.52 8.20 7.68
CA GLY A 345 2.37 8.78 9.01
C GLY A 345 1.48 10.02 9.03
N VAL A 346 1.72 10.99 8.12
CA VAL A 346 0.91 12.21 8.02
C VAL A 346 -0.52 11.90 7.55
N GLY A 347 -0.69 10.98 6.60
CA GLY A 347 -1.99 10.50 6.17
C GLY A 347 -2.80 9.91 7.33
N GLY A 348 -2.15 9.12 8.21
CA GLY A 348 -2.75 8.61 9.43
C GLY A 348 -3.20 9.72 10.40
N LEU A 349 -2.40 10.80 10.56
CA LEU A 349 -2.80 11.95 11.37
C LEU A 349 -4.04 12.66 10.80
N ILE A 350 -4.10 12.82 9.48
CA ILE A 350 -5.30 13.37 8.81
C ILE A 350 -6.52 12.51 9.13
N VAL A 351 -6.39 11.18 9.03
CA VAL A 351 -7.48 10.24 9.31
C VAL A 351 -7.91 10.28 10.78
N ALA A 352 -6.97 10.41 11.71
CA ALA A 352 -7.30 10.58 13.12
C ALA A 352 -8.11 11.88 13.38
N ALA A 353 -7.73 13.00 12.76
CA ALA A 353 -8.48 14.25 12.83
C ALA A 353 -9.88 14.13 12.20
N LEU A 354 -10.00 13.42 11.07
CA LEU A 354 -11.30 13.13 10.44
C LEU A 354 -12.20 12.28 11.33
N GLY A 355 -11.63 11.38 12.13
CA GLY A 355 -12.37 10.59 13.12
C GLY A 355 -13.02 11.46 14.18
N LEU A 356 -12.31 12.47 14.72
CA LEU A 356 -12.88 13.44 15.64
C LEU A 356 -14.05 14.24 15.02
N LEU A 357 -13.91 14.62 13.75
CA LEU A 357 -14.98 15.26 13.00
C LEU A 357 -16.20 14.34 12.87
N GLY A 358 -15.98 13.03 12.65
CA GLY A 358 -17.03 12.04 12.54
C GLY A 358 -17.85 11.90 13.82
N ASP A 359 -17.19 11.89 14.98
CA ASP A 359 -17.85 11.85 16.28
C ASP A 359 -18.63 13.15 16.57
N ALA A 360 -18.11 14.30 16.14
CA ALA A 360 -18.75 15.62 16.39
C ALA A 360 -19.91 15.94 15.43
N ALA A 361 -19.79 15.59 14.14
CA ALA A 361 -20.69 16.04 13.08
C ALA A 361 -21.32 14.91 12.25
N GLY A 362 -21.06 13.66 12.63
CA GLY A 362 -21.65 12.47 12.01
C GLY A 362 -20.91 11.94 10.76
N PRO A 363 -21.31 10.75 10.28
CA PRO A 363 -20.59 10.01 9.25
C PRO A 363 -20.44 10.72 7.92
N SER A 364 -21.46 11.43 7.46
CA SER A 364 -21.46 12.13 6.17
C SER A 364 -20.47 13.29 6.14
N SER A 365 -20.28 14.00 7.28
CA SER A 365 -19.34 15.12 7.38
C SER A 365 -17.90 14.71 7.08
N VAL A 366 -17.53 13.51 7.49
CA VAL A 366 -16.20 12.94 7.21
C VAL A 366 -15.98 12.77 5.70
N LEU A 367 -16.99 12.23 4.99
CA LEU A 367 -16.89 12.05 3.54
C LEU A 367 -16.80 13.39 2.81
N TYR A 368 -17.55 14.41 3.24
CA TYR A 368 -17.45 15.77 2.68
C TYR A 368 -16.07 16.39 2.95
N ALA A 369 -15.52 16.20 4.16
CA ALA A 369 -14.18 16.66 4.48
C ALA A 369 -13.11 15.94 3.62
N ILE A 370 -13.23 14.61 3.43
CA ILE A 370 -12.35 13.86 2.52
C ILE A 370 -12.48 14.39 1.09
N ALA A 371 -13.70 14.71 0.63
CA ALA A 371 -13.95 15.24 -0.72
C ALA A 371 -13.25 16.58 -0.98
N ALA A 372 -12.97 17.38 0.04
CA ALA A 372 -12.24 18.63 -0.10
C ALA A 372 -10.72 18.43 -0.28
N LEU A 373 -10.14 17.35 0.24
CA LEU A 373 -8.70 17.10 0.20
C LEU A 373 -8.12 16.94 -1.22
N PRO A 374 -8.78 16.28 -2.18
CA PRO A 374 -8.30 16.24 -3.56
C PRO A 374 -8.09 17.63 -4.19
N LEU A 375 -8.89 18.62 -3.83
CA LEU A 375 -8.69 20.00 -4.31
C LEU A 375 -7.39 20.60 -3.78
N LEU A 376 -7.03 20.30 -2.53
CA LEU A 376 -5.73 20.68 -1.97
C LEU A 376 -4.59 19.94 -2.69
N VAL A 377 -4.76 18.63 -2.96
CA VAL A 377 -3.79 17.85 -3.73
C VAL A 377 -3.59 18.47 -5.11
N ALA A 378 -4.66 18.84 -5.81
CA ALA A 378 -4.59 19.50 -7.11
C ALA A 378 -3.86 20.85 -7.01
N GLY A 379 -4.18 21.67 -6.01
CA GLY A 379 -3.53 22.96 -5.76
C GLY A 379 -2.01 22.82 -5.51
N LEU A 380 -1.59 21.80 -4.77
CA LEU A 380 -0.16 21.51 -4.56
C LEU A 380 0.48 20.97 -5.85
N ALA A 381 -0.20 20.12 -6.61
CA ALA A 381 0.30 19.56 -7.87
C ALA A 381 0.55 20.63 -8.94
N THR A 382 -0.25 21.71 -8.99
CA THR A 382 -0.03 22.81 -9.94
C THR A 382 1.29 23.55 -9.73
N ARG A 383 1.82 23.53 -8.50
CA ARG A 383 3.07 24.19 -8.10
C ARG A 383 4.32 23.35 -8.32
N LEU A 384 4.16 22.07 -8.65
CA LEU A 384 5.30 21.19 -8.89
C LEU A 384 5.94 21.48 -10.25
N PRO A 385 7.23 21.82 -10.30
CA PRO A 385 7.95 21.95 -11.53
C PRO A 385 8.05 20.59 -12.22
N GLN A 386 7.95 20.60 -13.56
CA GLN A 386 8.27 19.39 -14.33
C GLN A 386 9.80 19.33 -14.49
N PRO A 387 10.46 18.25 -14.07
CA PRO A 387 11.87 18.07 -14.38
C PRO A 387 12.08 18.17 -15.88
N VAL A 388 13.10 18.90 -16.31
CA VAL A 388 13.44 19.00 -17.72
C VAL A 388 13.67 17.57 -18.23
N ALA A 389 12.93 17.18 -19.27
CA ALA A 389 13.06 15.84 -19.88
C ALA A 389 14.53 15.55 -20.16
N ALA A 390 15.02 14.39 -19.73
CA ALA A 390 16.34 13.94 -20.14
C ALA A 390 16.43 13.90 -21.67
N PRO A 391 17.58 14.26 -22.28
CA PRO A 391 17.73 14.19 -23.72
C PRO A 391 17.34 12.80 -24.24
N PRO A 392 16.70 12.69 -25.43
CA PRO A 392 16.35 11.39 -26.01
C PRO A 392 17.59 10.53 -26.12
N GLY A 393 17.61 9.38 -25.46
CA GLY A 393 18.76 8.46 -25.37
C GLY A 393 19.16 8.07 -23.95
N THR A 394 18.70 8.77 -22.90
CA THR A 394 18.96 8.44 -21.48
C THR A 394 17.80 7.72 -20.78
N VAL A 395 16.66 7.59 -21.44
CA VAL A 395 15.51 6.81 -20.93
C VAL A 395 15.64 5.39 -21.47
N TRP A 396 15.54 4.41 -20.60
CA TRP A 396 15.43 2.99 -20.92
C TRP A 396 14.36 2.81 -22.01
N SER A 397 14.79 2.67 -23.28
CA SER A 397 13.90 2.29 -24.35
C SER A 397 13.48 0.85 -24.10
N LEU A 398 12.26 0.63 -23.60
CA LEU A 398 11.54 -0.61 -23.80
C LEU A 398 11.28 -0.73 -25.31
N ARG A 399 12.26 -1.18 -26.09
CA ARG A 399 11.98 -1.78 -27.39
C ARG A 399 11.26 -3.07 -27.12
N VAL A 400 9.95 -3.06 -27.27
CA VAL A 400 9.19 -4.26 -27.57
C VAL A 400 9.61 -4.64 -28.99
N GLU A 401 10.62 -5.52 -29.13
CA GLU A 401 10.83 -6.23 -30.39
C GLU A 401 9.64 -7.18 -30.55
N VAL A 402 8.70 -6.76 -31.35
CA VAL A 402 7.72 -7.64 -31.96
C VAL A 402 8.47 -8.36 -33.07
N GLU A 403 9.02 -9.55 -32.78
CA GLU A 403 9.43 -10.47 -33.81
C GLU A 403 8.20 -10.98 -34.53
N SER A 404 8.12 -10.59 -35.82
CA SER A 404 7.19 -11.12 -36.82
C SER A 404 7.52 -12.56 -37.16
#